data_6dff68fd0ffab591adfc1cb316545b3c
#
_entry.id   6dff68fd0ffab591adfc1cb316545b3c
#
_cell.length_a   1.000
_cell.length_b   1.000
_cell.length_c   1.000
_cell.angle_alpha   90.00
_cell.angle_beta   90.00
_cell.angle_gamma   90.00
#
_symmetry.space_group_name_H-M   'P 1'
#
loop_
_entity.id
_entity.type
_entity.pdbx_description
1 polymer ?
#
loop_
_entity_poly.entity_id
_entity_poly.type
_entity_poly.pdbx_seq_one_letter_code
_entity_poly.pdbx_strand_id
1 'polypeptide(L)'
;MKDQKRAFLRHTLATIAYRAAKVERGAPPGFGTYQLGKNARTPVQIVAHLGDLFDWALSMAQGSPEWLPSKPGAWRKEVDRFHASLLAFDRYLASDAPLSATPEELFQGPISDALTHIGQIAILRRQDNSPVRSEVYVKADIAPGRVGTEQPKSPFEFDSPPANK
;
A
#
# COMPACT_ATOMS: atom_id res chain seq x y z
N MET A 1 22.14 17.80 8.72
CA MET A 1 21.71 16.49 9.34
C MET A 1 20.48 16.03 8.58
N LYS A 2 20.51 14.84 7.96
CA LYS A 2 19.28 14.31 7.32
C LYS A 2 18.20 14.16 8.41
N ASP A 3 17.01 14.64 8.13
CA ASP A 3 15.87 14.49 9.04
C ASP A 3 15.53 13.00 9.22
N GLN A 4 15.84 12.48 10.40
CA GLN A 4 15.66 11.07 10.74
C GLN A 4 14.18 10.64 10.65
N LYS A 5 13.24 11.53 10.98
CA LYS A 5 11.81 11.26 10.88
C LYS A 5 11.36 11.12 9.44
N ARG A 6 11.84 11.97 8.52
CA ARG A 6 11.58 11.81 7.07
C ARG A 6 12.18 10.52 6.53
N ALA A 7 13.39 10.18 6.95
CA ALA A 7 14.02 8.92 6.55
C ALA A 7 13.21 7.70 7.02
N PHE A 8 12.69 7.74 8.23
CA PHE A 8 11.81 6.69 8.77
C PHE A 8 10.48 6.62 8.00
N LEU A 9 9.83 7.75 7.73
CA LEU A 9 8.60 7.78 6.91
C LEU A 9 8.85 7.18 5.54
N ARG A 10 9.92 7.53 4.85
CA ARG A 10 10.27 6.96 3.55
C ARG A 10 10.50 5.45 3.61
N HIS A 11 11.15 4.95 4.67
CA HIS A 11 11.27 3.51 4.88
C HIS A 11 9.91 2.84 5.10
N THR A 12 9.01 3.51 5.82
CA THR A 12 7.63 3.03 6.03
C THR A 12 6.84 2.97 4.72
N LEU A 13 6.97 3.97 3.84
CA LEU A 13 6.35 3.94 2.51
C LEU A 13 6.87 2.78 1.65
N ALA A 14 8.18 2.52 1.68
CA ALA A 14 8.77 1.36 1.01
C ALA A 14 8.24 0.03 1.59
N THR A 15 8.00 -0.02 2.91
CA THR A 15 7.37 -1.17 3.58
C THR A 15 5.94 -1.38 3.10
N ILE A 16 5.17 -0.31 2.96
CA ILE A 16 3.81 -0.35 2.41
C ILE A 16 3.82 -0.87 0.99
N ALA A 17 4.68 -0.32 0.12
CA ALA A 17 4.81 -0.77 -1.27
C ALA A 17 5.17 -2.26 -1.37
N TYR A 18 6.11 -2.72 -0.55
CA TYR A 18 6.52 -4.12 -0.50
C TYR A 18 5.35 -5.05 -0.14
N ARG A 19 4.61 -4.71 0.92
CA ARG A 19 3.45 -5.49 1.39
C ARG A 19 2.28 -5.44 0.43
N ALA A 20 2.01 -4.28 -0.18
CA ALA A 20 0.97 -4.12 -1.18
C ALA A 20 1.28 -4.92 -2.44
N ALA A 21 2.47 -4.78 -3.01
CA ALA A 21 2.89 -5.54 -4.18
C ALA A 21 2.80 -7.06 -3.96
N LYS A 22 3.00 -7.53 -2.73
CA LYS A 22 2.85 -8.93 -2.40
C LYS A 22 1.40 -9.42 -2.52
N VAL A 23 0.42 -8.66 -2.06
CA VAL A 23 -1.01 -9.03 -2.14
C VAL A 23 -1.61 -8.75 -3.52
N GLU A 24 -1.02 -7.86 -4.29
CA GLU A 24 -1.42 -7.51 -5.66
C GLU A 24 -0.91 -8.51 -6.70
N ARG A 25 0.32 -9.00 -6.50
CA ARG A 25 0.99 -9.91 -7.42
C ARG A 25 0.25 -11.23 -7.55
N GLY A 26 0.00 -11.65 -8.80
CA GLY A 26 -0.69 -12.90 -9.07
C GLY A 26 -2.15 -12.92 -8.61
N ALA A 27 -2.78 -11.77 -8.45
CA ALA A 27 -4.21 -11.71 -8.25
C ALA A 27 -4.94 -12.30 -9.48
N PRO A 28 -5.86 -13.25 -9.30
CA PRO A 28 -6.51 -13.90 -10.42
C PRO A 28 -7.44 -12.93 -11.17
N PRO A 29 -7.76 -13.23 -12.43
CA PRO A 29 -8.79 -12.48 -13.15
C PRO A 29 -10.09 -12.42 -12.35
N GLY A 30 -10.69 -11.21 -12.27
CA GLY A 30 -11.92 -10.99 -11.52
C GLY A 30 -11.73 -10.70 -10.02
N PHE A 31 -10.54 -10.90 -9.46
CA PHE A 31 -10.29 -10.64 -8.03
C PHE A 31 -10.68 -9.22 -7.60
N GLY A 32 -10.40 -8.21 -8.43
CA GLY A 32 -10.74 -6.82 -8.12
C GLY A 32 -12.20 -6.57 -7.77
N THR A 33 -13.10 -7.40 -8.28
CA THR A 33 -14.55 -7.32 -8.03
C THR A 33 -15.07 -8.38 -7.07
N TYR A 34 -14.18 -9.20 -6.50
CA TYR A 34 -14.56 -10.20 -5.51
C TYR A 34 -15.25 -9.53 -4.31
N GLN A 35 -16.37 -10.08 -3.87
CA GLN A 35 -17.16 -9.53 -2.78
C GLN A 35 -17.43 -10.60 -1.71
N LEU A 36 -16.82 -10.42 -0.55
CA LEU A 36 -16.97 -11.36 0.58
C LEU A 36 -18.39 -11.34 1.17
N GLY A 37 -19.08 -10.22 1.08
CA GLY A 37 -20.44 -10.09 1.59
C GLY A 37 -21.06 -8.75 1.18
N LYS A 38 -22.36 -8.61 1.35
CA LYS A 38 -23.17 -7.50 0.83
C LYS A 38 -22.64 -6.10 1.20
N ASN A 39 -22.00 -5.97 2.37
CA ASN A 39 -21.49 -4.69 2.89
C ASN A 39 -19.96 -4.63 2.91
N ALA A 40 -19.26 -5.65 2.34
CA ALA A 40 -17.81 -5.65 2.27
C ALA A 40 -17.33 -4.85 1.06
N ARG A 41 -16.24 -4.08 1.23
CA ARG A 41 -15.54 -3.47 0.11
C ARG A 41 -14.91 -4.53 -0.77
N THR A 42 -14.96 -4.34 -2.08
CA THR A 42 -14.21 -5.15 -3.04
C THR A 42 -12.72 -4.78 -3.02
N PRO A 43 -11.81 -5.68 -3.46
CA PRO A 43 -10.38 -5.36 -3.55
C PRO A 43 -10.08 -4.09 -4.33
N VAL A 44 -10.75 -3.84 -5.45
CA VAL A 44 -10.54 -2.61 -6.24
C VAL A 44 -10.97 -1.35 -5.49
N GLN A 45 -12.04 -1.42 -4.68
CA GLN A 45 -12.45 -0.30 -3.83
C GLN A 45 -11.42 -0.02 -2.72
N ILE A 46 -10.81 -1.08 -2.18
CA ILE A 46 -9.75 -0.94 -1.17
C ILE A 46 -8.50 -0.31 -1.79
N VAL A 47 -8.05 -0.79 -2.95
CA VAL A 47 -6.86 -0.22 -3.61
C VAL A 47 -7.09 1.22 -4.06
N ALA A 48 -8.29 1.55 -4.55
CA ALA A 48 -8.65 2.93 -4.86
C ALA A 48 -8.52 3.83 -3.62
N HIS A 49 -9.04 3.38 -2.49
CA HIS A 49 -8.90 4.09 -1.21
C HIS A 49 -7.44 4.22 -0.76
N LEU A 50 -6.58 3.22 -0.99
CA LEU A 50 -5.14 3.33 -0.74
C LEU A 50 -4.50 4.47 -1.54
N GLY A 51 -4.87 4.63 -2.81
CA GLY A 51 -4.43 5.77 -3.62
C GLY A 51 -4.89 7.11 -3.02
N ASP A 52 -6.17 7.21 -2.65
CA ASP A 52 -6.74 8.41 -2.04
C ASP A 52 -6.04 8.78 -0.72
N LEU A 53 -5.66 7.78 0.11
CA LEU A 53 -4.91 8.01 1.35
C LEU A 53 -3.54 8.67 1.10
N PHE A 54 -2.83 8.29 0.05
CA PHE A 54 -1.51 8.87 -0.24
C PHE A 54 -1.58 10.19 -0.99
N ASP A 55 -2.60 10.44 -1.79
CA ASP A 55 -2.91 11.76 -2.33
C ASP A 55 -3.24 12.73 -1.17
N TRP A 56 -4.05 12.27 -0.21
CA TRP A 56 -4.33 13.03 1.01
C TRP A 56 -3.10 13.26 1.87
N ALA A 57 -2.26 12.23 2.10
CA ALA A 57 -1.02 12.37 2.85
C ALA A 57 -0.08 13.42 2.24
N LEU A 58 0.03 13.44 0.91
CA LEU A 58 0.81 14.45 0.19
C LEU A 58 0.23 15.85 0.41
N SER A 59 -1.09 16.02 0.28
CA SER A 59 -1.75 17.32 0.50
C SER A 59 -1.59 17.81 1.94
N MET A 60 -1.64 16.92 2.94
CA MET A 60 -1.33 17.24 4.34
C MET A 60 0.11 17.73 4.50
N ALA A 61 1.06 17.00 3.91
CA ALA A 61 2.47 17.34 3.95
C ALA A 61 2.77 18.71 3.32
N GLN A 62 2.04 19.07 2.28
CA GLN A 62 2.13 20.36 1.57
C GLN A 62 1.40 21.51 2.28
N GLY A 63 0.62 21.24 3.33
CA GLY A 63 -0.10 22.27 4.10
C GLY A 63 -1.46 22.67 3.53
N SER A 64 -1.99 21.89 2.61
CA SER A 64 -3.33 22.10 2.02
C SER A 64 -4.11 20.77 2.03
N PRO A 65 -4.43 20.23 3.22
CA PRO A 65 -5.07 18.92 3.33
C PRO A 65 -6.41 18.89 2.59
N GLU A 66 -6.52 18.00 1.64
CA GLU A 66 -7.71 17.82 0.82
C GLU A 66 -8.03 16.33 0.67
N TRP A 67 -9.24 15.95 1.03
CA TRP A 67 -9.74 14.58 0.85
C TRP A 67 -10.65 14.51 -0.38
N LEU A 68 -10.19 13.85 -1.43
CA LEU A 68 -10.89 13.68 -2.70
C LEU A 68 -11.03 12.18 -3.02
N PRO A 69 -12.12 11.52 -2.54
CA PRO A 69 -12.32 10.11 -2.80
C PRO A 69 -12.58 9.86 -4.28
N SER A 70 -11.81 8.93 -4.86
CA SER A 70 -11.94 8.54 -6.25
C SER A 70 -13.08 7.56 -6.47
N LYS A 71 -13.61 7.52 -7.69
CA LYS A 71 -14.48 6.43 -8.13
C LYS A 71 -13.61 5.28 -8.62
N PRO A 72 -13.70 4.08 -8.00
CA PRO A 72 -12.88 2.94 -8.38
C PRO A 72 -13.04 2.57 -9.86
N GLY A 73 -11.91 2.35 -10.55
CA GLY A 73 -11.84 1.90 -11.93
C GLY A 73 -11.53 0.40 -12.04
N ALA A 74 -10.76 0.02 -13.07
CA ALA A 74 -10.27 -1.35 -13.23
C ALA A 74 -9.14 -1.65 -12.22
N TRP A 75 -9.04 -2.91 -11.75
CA TRP A 75 -8.06 -3.36 -10.78
C TRP A 75 -6.63 -2.87 -11.07
N ARG A 76 -6.12 -3.14 -12.27
CA ARG A 76 -4.75 -2.75 -12.65
C ARG A 76 -4.55 -1.24 -12.62
N LYS A 77 -5.54 -0.49 -13.09
CA LYS A 77 -5.50 0.97 -13.09
C LYS A 77 -5.39 1.54 -11.67
N GLU A 78 -6.15 0.99 -10.73
CA GLU A 78 -6.10 1.45 -9.34
C GLU A 78 -4.80 1.04 -8.64
N VAL A 79 -4.26 -0.15 -8.92
CA VAL A 79 -2.92 -0.57 -8.46
C VAL A 79 -1.85 0.42 -8.96
N ASP A 80 -1.85 0.73 -10.25
CA ASP A 80 -0.87 1.65 -10.83
C ASP A 80 -1.02 3.07 -10.23
N ARG A 81 -2.27 3.54 -10.01
CA ARG A 81 -2.55 4.83 -9.38
C ARG A 81 -2.07 4.87 -7.92
N PHE A 82 -2.36 3.86 -7.13
CA PHE A 82 -1.89 3.77 -5.74
C PHE A 82 -0.36 3.88 -5.65
N HIS A 83 0.37 3.12 -6.45
CA HIS A 83 1.83 3.18 -6.44
C HIS A 83 2.36 4.53 -6.97
N ALA A 84 1.65 5.18 -7.89
CA ALA A 84 1.99 6.53 -8.35
C ALA A 84 1.80 7.58 -7.23
N SER A 85 0.69 7.53 -6.48
CA SER A 85 0.44 8.40 -5.32
C SER A 85 1.49 8.19 -4.23
N LEU A 86 1.83 6.94 -3.96
CA LEU A 86 2.89 6.57 -3.00
C LEU A 86 4.25 7.14 -3.43
N LEU A 87 4.59 7.06 -4.72
CA LEU A 87 5.82 7.63 -5.27
C LEU A 87 5.85 9.16 -5.18
N ALA A 88 4.74 9.82 -5.46
CA ALA A 88 4.64 11.28 -5.35
C ALA A 88 4.90 11.72 -3.90
N PHE A 89 4.33 11.03 -2.92
CA PHE A 89 4.55 11.32 -1.51
C PHE A 89 6.00 11.00 -1.07
N ASP A 90 6.59 9.87 -1.49
CA ASP A 90 8.00 9.55 -1.20
C ASP A 90 8.95 10.62 -1.77
N ARG A 91 8.71 11.08 -3.00
CA ARG A 91 9.50 12.16 -3.61
C ARG A 91 9.41 13.46 -2.82
N TYR A 92 8.22 13.81 -2.32
CA TYR A 92 8.06 14.98 -1.47
C TYR A 92 8.85 14.84 -0.16
N LEU A 93 8.78 13.68 0.49
CA LEU A 93 9.56 13.41 1.70
C LEU A 93 11.08 13.34 1.44
N ALA A 94 11.50 13.05 0.22
CA ALA A 94 12.91 13.04 -0.18
C ALA A 94 13.48 14.44 -0.45
N SER A 95 12.61 15.41 -0.69
CA SER A 95 12.99 16.80 -0.97
C SER A 95 13.25 17.59 0.32
N ASP A 96 13.77 18.83 0.17
CA ASP A 96 13.94 19.77 1.26
C ASP A 96 12.69 20.65 1.48
N ALA A 97 11.58 20.37 0.80
CA ALA A 97 10.34 21.12 0.94
C ALA A 97 9.82 21.08 2.39
N PRO A 98 9.20 22.14 2.92
CA PRO A 98 8.66 22.16 4.28
C PRO A 98 7.64 21.04 4.49
N LEU A 99 7.65 20.43 5.67
CA LEU A 99 6.67 19.43 6.07
C LEU A 99 5.64 20.12 6.98
N SER A 100 4.43 20.31 6.47
CA SER A 100 3.37 21.07 7.18
C SER A 100 2.58 20.19 8.16
N ALA A 101 2.50 18.87 7.92
CA ALA A 101 1.98 17.92 8.89
C ALA A 101 3.14 17.30 9.69
N THR A 102 2.89 16.95 10.95
CA THR A 102 3.88 16.25 11.76
C THR A 102 4.09 14.82 11.24
N PRO A 103 5.30 14.25 11.37
CA PRO A 103 5.53 12.84 11.01
C PRO A 103 4.59 11.88 11.75
N GLU A 104 4.23 12.21 12.97
CA GLU A 104 3.30 11.44 13.80
C GLU A 104 1.88 11.43 13.22
N GLU A 105 1.36 12.57 12.75
CA GLU A 105 0.07 12.66 12.07
C GLU A 105 0.04 11.88 10.77
N LEU A 106 1.10 11.96 9.98
CA LEU A 106 1.25 11.20 8.73
C LEU A 106 1.31 9.70 8.99
N PHE A 107 1.97 9.28 10.09
CA PHE A 107 2.06 7.88 10.47
C PHE A 107 0.73 7.35 11.01
N GLN A 108 0.14 8.03 12.01
CA GLN A 108 -1.09 7.54 12.68
C GLN A 108 -2.32 7.57 11.77
N GLY A 109 -2.38 8.49 10.83
CA GLY A 109 -3.47 8.62 9.85
C GLY A 109 -3.23 7.74 8.61
N PRO A 110 -2.84 8.33 7.47
CA PRO A 110 -2.84 7.63 6.19
C PRO A 110 -1.95 6.39 6.13
N ILE A 111 -0.81 6.40 6.80
CA ILE A 111 0.15 5.28 6.76
C ILE A 111 -0.39 4.06 7.51
N SER A 112 -0.87 4.23 8.73
CA SER A 112 -1.39 3.12 9.54
C SER A 112 -2.69 2.57 8.96
N ASP A 113 -3.53 3.43 8.42
CA ASP A 113 -4.76 3.01 7.74
C ASP A 113 -4.44 2.17 6.50
N ALA A 114 -3.46 2.58 5.69
CA ALA A 114 -3.02 1.80 4.53
C ALA A 114 -2.55 0.39 4.91
N LEU A 115 -1.80 0.22 6.01
CA LEU A 115 -1.35 -1.11 6.47
C LEU A 115 -2.53 -2.01 6.83
N THR A 116 -3.57 -1.48 7.49
CA THR A 116 -4.78 -2.26 7.81
C THR A 116 -5.54 -2.68 6.55
N HIS A 117 -5.64 -1.81 5.57
CA HIS A 117 -6.30 -2.10 4.29
C HIS A 117 -5.54 -3.13 3.44
N ILE A 118 -4.21 -3.11 3.43
CA ILE A 118 -3.40 -4.15 2.78
C ILE A 118 -3.67 -5.53 3.43
N GLY A 119 -3.81 -5.58 4.75
CA GLY A 119 -4.21 -6.79 5.48
C GLY A 119 -5.58 -7.30 5.06
N GLN A 120 -6.54 -6.41 4.79
CA GLN A 120 -7.86 -6.78 4.27
C GLN A 120 -7.75 -7.43 2.88
N ILE A 121 -6.93 -6.89 1.98
CA ILE A 121 -6.69 -7.51 0.65
C ILE A 121 -6.10 -8.92 0.81
N ALA A 122 -5.15 -9.11 1.74
CA ALA A 122 -4.59 -10.43 2.02
C ALA A 122 -5.66 -11.45 2.49
N ILE A 123 -6.62 -11.02 3.31
CA ILE A 123 -7.76 -11.84 3.73
C ILE A 123 -8.66 -12.16 2.54
N LEU A 124 -8.99 -11.16 1.71
CA LEU A 124 -9.82 -11.36 0.51
C LEU A 124 -9.17 -12.33 -0.48
N ARG A 125 -7.83 -12.29 -0.64
CA ARG A 125 -7.08 -13.28 -1.43
C ARG A 125 -7.29 -14.71 -0.91
N ARG A 126 -7.28 -14.91 0.42
CA ARG A 126 -7.55 -16.23 1.01
C ARG A 126 -8.99 -16.68 0.76
N GLN A 127 -9.94 -15.79 0.89
CA GLN A 127 -11.36 -16.09 0.66
C GLN A 127 -11.66 -16.38 -0.81
N ASP A 128 -10.94 -15.75 -1.72
CA ASP A 128 -11.02 -16.01 -3.17
C ASP A 128 -10.13 -17.19 -3.63
N ASN A 129 -9.72 -18.06 -2.73
CA ASN A 129 -8.88 -19.24 -3.01
C ASN A 129 -7.55 -18.92 -3.73
N SER A 130 -7.04 -17.71 -3.56
CA SER A 130 -5.78 -17.25 -4.15
C SER A 130 -4.80 -16.71 -3.09
N PRO A 131 -4.53 -17.45 -1.99
CA PRO A 131 -3.77 -16.94 -0.86
C PRO A 131 -2.34 -16.55 -1.25
N VAL A 132 -1.83 -15.50 -0.60
CA VAL A 132 -0.40 -15.17 -0.65
C VAL A 132 0.33 -15.89 0.49
N ARG A 133 1.59 -16.26 0.26
CA ARG A 133 2.40 -16.94 1.27
C ARG A 133 2.77 -16.00 2.40
N SER A 134 2.80 -16.52 3.61
CA SER A 134 3.31 -15.81 4.77
C SER A 134 4.81 -15.55 4.64
N GLU A 135 5.32 -14.52 5.32
CA GLU A 135 6.70 -14.10 5.19
C GLU A 135 7.27 -13.57 6.50
N VAL A 136 8.56 -13.76 6.71
CA VAL A 136 9.33 -13.16 7.81
C VAL A 136 9.75 -11.75 7.42
N TYR A 137 8.85 -10.79 7.50
CA TYR A 137 9.04 -9.42 6.99
C TYR A 137 10.23 -8.66 7.58
N VAL A 138 10.67 -8.99 8.80
CA VAL A 138 11.87 -8.36 9.39
C VAL A 138 13.14 -8.62 8.57
N LYS A 139 13.13 -9.66 7.73
CA LYS A 139 14.23 -10.04 6.84
C LYS A 139 14.02 -9.60 5.39
N ALA A 140 12.92 -8.91 5.10
CA ALA A 140 12.62 -8.45 3.75
C ALA A 140 13.61 -7.39 3.27
N ASP A 141 13.98 -7.45 1.99
CA ASP A 141 14.78 -6.39 1.35
C ASP A 141 13.91 -5.20 1.00
N ILE A 142 13.82 -4.25 1.93
CA ILE A 142 13.04 -3.02 1.80
C ILE A 142 13.99 -1.82 1.76
N ALA A 143 13.89 -1.01 0.70
CA ALA A 143 14.75 0.15 0.50
C ALA A 143 13.91 1.43 0.27
N PRO A 144 14.19 2.54 0.99
CA PRO A 144 13.54 3.82 0.75
C PRO A 144 13.65 4.25 -0.72
N GLY A 145 12.55 4.74 -1.29
CA GLY A 145 12.46 5.11 -2.71
C GLY A 145 11.98 3.98 -3.62
N ARG A 146 12.01 2.72 -3.19
CA ARG A 146 11.46 1.58 -3.92
C ARG A 146 9.99 1.40 -3.53
N VAL A 147 9.11 2.19 -4.15
CA VAL A 147 7.68 2.27 -3.82
C VAL A 147 6.75 1.83 -4.96
N GLY A 148 7.30 1.30 -6.05
CA GLY A 148 6.55 0.75 -7.19
C GLY A 148 6.10 -0.69 -6.98
N THR A 149 5.44 -1.24 -8.01
CA THR A 149 4.97 -2.64 -8.04
C THR A 149 6.10 -3.65 -8.11
N GLU A 150 7.26 -3.24 -8.66
CA GLU A 150 8.44 -4.11 -8.78
C GLU A 150 9.16 -4.20 -7.43
N GLN A 151 8.99 -5.34 -6.78
CA GLN A 151 9.60 -5.63 -5.48
C GLN A 151 10.41 -6.94 -5.56
N PRO A 152 11.51 -7.08 -4.80
CA PRO A 152 12.26 -8.31 -4.76
C PRO A 152 11.40 -9.46 -4.22
N LYS A 153 11.68 -10.67 -4.71
CA LYS A 153 11.09 -11.88 -4.15
C LYS A 153 11.66 -12.13 -2.77
N SER A 154 10.80 -12.47 -1.81
CA SER A 154 11.27 -12.85 -0.49
C SER A 154 11.86 -14.28 -0.53
N PRO A 155 13.07 -14.49 -0.02
CA PRO A 155 13.59 -15.83 0.23
C PRO A 155 13.08 -16.43 1.56
N PHE A 156 12.35 -15.67 2.35
CA PHE A 156 11.92 -16.02 3.70
C PHE A 156 10.41 -16.28 3.80
N GLU A 157 9.80 -16.70 2.70
CA GLU A 157 8.40 -17.15 2.70
C GLU A 157 8.27 -18.53 3.33
N PHE A 158 7.20 -18.71 4.09
CA PHE A 158 6.78 -19.98 4.66
C PHE A 158 5.27 -20.15 4.40
N ASP A 159 4.70 -21.28 4.75
CA ASP A 159 3.33 -21.69 4.41
C ASP A 159 3.10 -21.73 2.89
N SER A 160 3.09 -22.90 2.33
CA SER A 160 2.58 -23.07 0.96
C SER A 160 1.08 -22.80 0.97
N PRO A 161 0.52 -22.04 0.00
CA PRO A 161 -0.91 -22.02 -0.20
C PRO A 161 -1.41 -23.47 -0.37
N PRO A 162 -2.61 -23.80 0.14
CA PRO A 162 -3.16 -25.14 -0.06
C PRO A 162 -3.16 -25.44 -1.56
N ALA A 163 -2.70 -26.64 -1.92
CA ALA A 163 -2.79 -27.09 -3.32
C ALA A 163 -4.25 -26.99 -3.76
N ASN A 164 -4.49 -26.31 -4.86
CA ASN A 164 -5.82 -26.28 -5.46
C ASN A 164 -6.24 -27.73 -5.71
N LYS A 165 -7.27 -28.18 -4.99
CA LYS A 165 -7.93 -29.46 -5.26
C LYS A 165 -8.87 -29.32 -6.44
#